data_14cdc1f6a409b541cd78933b638284af
#
_entry.id   14cdc1f6a409b541cd78933b638284af
#
_cell.length_a   1.000
_cell.length_b   1.000
_cell.length_c   1.000
_cell.angle_alpha   90.00
_cell.angle_beta   90.00
_cell.angle_gamma   90.00
#
_symmetry.space_group_name_H-M   'P 1'
#
loop_
_entity.id
_entity.type
_entity.pdbx_description
1 polymer ?
#
loop_
_entity_poly.entity_id
_entity_poly.type
_entity_poly.pdbx_seq_one_letter_code
_entity_poly.pdbx_strand_id
1 'polypeptide(L)'
;MVKIPYNVVNFTTVIIMVNSNKKEHNPMPTSPAIPQTLTIIVGSTNPVKINAAKQAIGQYFPDVHIDCTGMHAPSLVADQPMTEAETKLGAINRAQFCQANAKIVDQHADFYVAMEGGVDQFDQSPATFAYMAIIHNDTLSVGRSANLPLPLSIFNALQAGEELGKVMDRVFNTHNIKQKGGAIGLLTRGLATRESIYTQALVLAMAPFINAELFND
;
A
#
# COMPACT_ATOMS: atom_id res chain seq x y z
N MET A 1 9.28 -21.16 -29.46
CA MET A 1 9.08 -21.25 -28.00
C MET A 1 10.40 -20.88 -27.35
N VAL A 2 10.58 -19.58 -27.05
CA VAL A 2 11.83 -19.04 -26.51
C VAL A 2 11.70 -19.11 -24.98
N LYS A 3 12.52 -19.93 -24.35
CA LYS A 3 12.66 -19.97 -22.89
C LYS A 3 13.48 -18.76 -22.47
N ILE A 4 12.87 -17.80 -21.80
CA ILE A 4 13.58 -16.73 -21.10
C ILE A 4 14.04 -17.30 -19.75
N PRO A 5 15.34 -17.36 -19.44
CA PRO A 5 15.79 -17.81 -18.15
C PRO A 5 15.50 -16.69 -17.13
N TYR A 6 14.71 -17.02 -16.12
CA TYR A 6 14.61 -16.18 -14.91
C TYR A 6 15.94 -16.27 -14.15
N ASN A 7 16.81 -15.31 -14.39
CA ASN A 7 17.93 -15.10 -13.48
C ASN A 7 17.36 -14.43 -12.22
N VAL A 8 17.45 -15.14 -11.12
CA VAL A 8 17.29 -14.54 -9.78
C VAL A 8 18.44 -13.56 -9.62
N VAL A 9 18.15 -12.28 -9.84
CA VAL A 9 19.10 -11.20 -9.64
C VAL A 9 19.35 -11.10 -8.13
N ASN A 10 20.53 -11.50 -7.71
CA ASN A 10 20.99 -11.35 -6.34
C ASN A 10 21.12 -9.85 -6.05
N PHE A 11 20.28 -9.30 -5.19
CA PHE A 11 20.18 -7.88 -4.86
C PHE A 11 21.48 -7.23 -4.33
N THR A 12 22.54 -8.01 -4.14
CA THR A 12 23.85 -7.53 -3.72
C THR A 12 24.67 -6.85 -4.82
N THR A 13 24.25 -6.88 -6.10
CA THR A 13 25.10 -6.46 -7.23
C THR A 13 24.67 -5.14 -7.90
N VAL A 14 23.54 -4.55 -7.55
CA VAL A 14 22.98 -3.38 -8.28
C VAL A 14 23.58 -2.02 -7.84
N ILE A 15 24.48 -1.97 -6.84
CA ILE A 15 25.06 -0.70 -6.36
C ILE A 15 26.48 -0.42 -6.88
N ILE A 16 27.06 -1.24 -7.76
CA ILE A 16 28.43 -1.01 -8.23
C ILE A 16 28.49 -1.02 -9.77
N MET A 17 28.10 0.04 -10.42
CA MET A 17 28.62 0.41 -11.74
C MET A 17 28.45 1.90 -12.03
N VAL A 18 29.28 2.75 -11.43
CA VAL A 18 29.66 4.04 -12.01
C VAL A 18 31.13 4.32 -11.70
N ASN A 19 31.92 4.44 -12.79
CA ASN A 19 33.26 4.98 -12.91
C ASN A 19 34.47 4.06 -12.66
N SER A 20 34.91 3.47 -13.77
CA SER A 20 36.31 3.10 -13.96
C SER A 20 37.05 4.22 -14.74
N ASN A 21 37.83 5.04 -14.06
CA ASN A 21 39.11 5.55 -14.53
C ASN A 21 39.69 6.56 -13.55
N LYS A 22 40.59 6.12 -12.68
CA LYS A 22 41.88 6.70 -12.32
C LYS A 22 42.45 5.97 -11.11
N LYS A 23 43.71 5.50 -11.28
CA LYS A 23 44.50 4.88 -10.20
C LYS A 23 44.83 5.94 -9.15
N GLU A 24 44.25 5.84 -7.97
CA GLU A 24 44.82 6.30 -6.74
C GLU A 24 44.38 5.31 -5.64
N HIS A 25 45.34 4.92 -4.82
CA HIS A 25 45.15 3.97 -3.73
C HIS A 25 44.37 4.64 -2.61
N ASN A 26 43.05 4.69 -2.75
CA ASN A 26 42.14 5.04 -1.65
C ASN A 26 41.53 3.75 -1.09
N PRO A 27 41.32 3.66 0.24
CA PRO A 27 40.63 2.50 0.82
C PRO A 27 39.27 2.34 0.15
N MET A 28 38.94 1.09 -0.20
CA MET A 28 37.65 0.77 -0.83
C MET A 28 36.51 1.39 -0.02
N PRO A 29 35.55 2.06 -0.69
CA PRO A 29 34.36 2.52 0.00
C PRO A 29 33.67 1.28 0.58
N THR A 30 33.51 1.29 1.89
CA THR A 30 32.70 0.28 2.57
C THR A 30 31.31 0.28 1.92
N SER A 31 30.89 -0.90 1.46
CA SER A 31 29.52 -1.10 0.97
C SER A 31 28.54 -0.43 1.95
N PRO A 32 27.57 0.37 1.49
CA PRO A 32 26.61 0.97 2.40
C PRO A 32 26.00 -0.16 3.25
N ALA A 33 26.08 -0.03 4.55
CA ALA A 33 25.53 -1.02 5.47
C ALA A 33 24.05 -1.15 5.19
N ILE A 34 23.57 -2.36 4.95
CA ILE A 34 22.12 -2.64 4.86
C ILE A 34 21.51 -2.12 6.17
N PRO A 35 20.48 -1.26 6.12
CA PRO A 35 19.87 -0.77 7.34
C PRO A 35 19.38 -1.94 8.17
N GLN A 36 19.72 -1.98 9.46
CA GLN A 36 19.28 -3.05 10.36
C GLN A 36 17.79 -2.98 10.63
N THR A 37 17.20 -1.80 10.46
CA THR A 37 15.77 -1.55 10.65
C THR A 37 15.28 -0.62 9.56
N LEU A 38 14.10 -0.94 9.02
CA LEU A 38 13.38 -0.12 8.07
C LEU A 38 12.09 0.37 8.72
N THR A 39 11.86 1.67 8.67
CA THR A 39 10.73 2.33 9.35
C THR A 39 9.60 2.65 8.39
N ILE A 40 8.36 2.33 8.80
CA ILE A 40 7.15 2.57 8.01
C ILE A 40 6.13 3.31 8.87
N ILE A 41 5.61 4.42 8.38
CA ILE A 41 4.45 5.09 8.97
C ILE A 41 3.24 4.86 8.08
N VAL A 42 2.19 4.29 8.67
CA VAL A 42 0.92 4.00 7.97
C VAL A 42 -0.13 5.04 8.35
N GLY A 43 -0.77 5.68 7.37
CA GLY A 43 -1.82 6.68 7.55
C GLY A 43 -3.15 6.11 8.08
N SER A 44 -3.07 5.22 9.07
CA SER A 44 -4.21 4.60 9.73
C SER A 44 -3.77 3.90 11.01
N THR A 45 -4.64 3.90 12.03
CA THR A 45 -4.47 3.09 13.25
C THR A 45 -5.13 1.71 13.15
N ASN A 46 -5.76 1.37 12.01
CA ASN A 46 -6.38 0.07 11.80
C ASN A 46 -5.30 -1.02 11.65
N PRO A 47 -5.30 -2.08 12.52
CA PRO A 47 -4.28 -3.12 12.49
C PRO A 47 -4.21 -3.86 11.15
N VAL A 48 -5.32 -4.07 10.46
CA VAL A 48 -5.36 -4.69 9.12
C VAL A 48 -4.52 -3.89 8.11
N LYS A 49 -4.59 -2.56 8.15
CA LYS A 49 -3.80 -1.70 7.26
C LYS A 49 -2.31 -1.70 7.63
N ILE A 50 -2.00 -1.67 8.93
CA ILE A 50 -0.63 -1.71 9.43
C ILE A 50 0.02 -3.03 9.06
N ASN A 51 -0.66 -4.16 9.31
CA ASN A 51 -0.16 -5.49 8.97
C ASN A 51 0.05 -5.66 7.47
N ALA A 52 -0.88 -5.19 6.64
CA ALA A 52 -0.75 -5.25 5.18
C ALA A 52 0.50 -4.49 4.69
N ALA A 53 0.76 -3.29 5.22
CA ALA A 53 1.94 -2.52 4.87
C ALA A 53 3.23 -3.23 5.32
N LYS A 54 3.27 -3.69 6.57
CA LYS A 54 4.41 -4.44 7.12
C LYS A 54 4.72 -5.69 6.30
N GLN A 55 3.69 -6.49 5.97
CA GLN A 55 3.85 -7.70 5.17
C GLN A 55 4.30 -7.41 3.74
N ALA A 56 3.69 -6.42 3.08
CA ALA A 56 4.01 -6.11 1.70
C ALA A 56 5.46 -5.65 1.52
N ILE A 57 5.90 -4.68 2.33
CA ILE A 57 7.25 -4.13 2.24
C ILE A 57 8.27 -5.14 2.76
N GLY A 58 7.97 -5.87 3.86
CA GLY A 58 8.84 -6.89 4.42
C GLY A 58 9.18 -8.02 3.44
N GLN A 59 8.33 -8.34 2.46
CA GLN A 59 8.65 -9.32 1.42
C GLN A 59 9.85 -8.91 0.54
N TYR A 60 10.08 -7.61 0.36
CA TYR A 60 11.22 -7.11 -0.40
C TYR A 60 12.50 -7.02 0.43
N PHE A 61 12.38 -7.04 1.77
CA PHE A 61 13.49 -6.87 2.71
C PHE A 61 13.47 -7.98 3.77
N PRO A 62 13.66 -9.26 3.38
CA PRO A 62 13.47 -10.41 4.28
C PRO A 62 14.42 -10.42 5.47
N ASP A 63 15.63 -9.84 5.32
CA ASP A 63 16.67 -9.83 6.34
C ASP A 63 16.71 -8.53 7.17
N VAL A 64 15.72 -7.66 6.99
CA VAL A 64 15.64 -6.35 7.66
C VAL A 64 14.51 -6.35 8.68
N HIS A 65 14.76 -5.83 9.87
CA HIS A 65 13.70 -5.61 10.84
C HIS A 65 12.76 -4.51 10.35
N ILE A 66 11.45 -4.79 10.29
CA ILE A 66 10.45 -3.81 9.88
C ILE A 66 9.76 -3.22 11.12
N ASP A 67 10.07 -1.96 11.41
CA ASP A 67 9.33 -1.16 12.38
C ASP A 67 8.19 -0.42 11.66
N CYS A 68 6.96 -0.82 11.96
CA CYS A 68 5.77 -0.33 11.27
C CYS A 68 4.76 0.22 12.27
N THR A 69 4.54 1.52 12.22
CA THR A 69 3.64 2.23 13.14
C THR A 69 2.46 2.86 12.40
N GLY A 70 1.32 2.99 13.11
CA GLY A 70 0.11 3.62 12.59
C GLY A 70 -0.03 5.05 13.08
N MET A 71 -0.44 5.95 12.20
CA MET A 71 -0.75 7.35 12.50
C MET A 71 -2.19 7.67 12.07
N HIS A 72 -2.94 8.41 12.88
CA HIS A 72 -4.22 8.93 12.45
C HIS A 72 -3.99 10.04 11.41
N ALA A 73 -4.36 9.77 10.15
CA ALA A 73 -4.24 10.70 9.04
C ALA A 73 -5.62 10.95 8.40
N PRO A 74 -6.05 12.21 8.25
CA PRO A 74 -7.31 12.53 7.58
C PRO A 74 -7.23 12.22 6.09
N SER A 75 -8.31 11.68 5.52
CA SER A 75 -8.41 11.44 4.07
C SER A 75 -8.76 12.69 3.29
N LEU A 76 -9.43 13.64 3.94
CA LEU A 76 -10.00 14.86 3.33
C LEU A 76 -10.99 14.56 2.17
N VAL A 77 -11.58 13.38 2.21
CA VAL A 77 -12.68 12.95 1.33
C VAL A 77 -13.82 12.40 2.19
N ALA A 78 -14.93 12.00 1.57
CA ALA A 78 -16.05 11.41 2.30
C ALA A 78 -15.64 10.14 3.08
N ASP A 79 -16.36 9.83 4.17
CA ASP A 79 -16.13 8.62 4.96
C ASP A 79 -16.34 7.33 4.13
N GLN A 80 -17.22 7.43 3.13
CA GLN A 80 -17.44 6.42 2.11
C GLN A 80 -17.21 7.04 0.72
N PRO A 81 -15.99 6.97 0.15
CA PRO A 81 -15.73 7.42 -1.21
C PRO A 81 -16.55 6.60 -2.21
N MET A 82 -17.21 7.30 -3.13
CA MET A 82 -18.14 6.73 -4.11
C MET A 82 -17.63 6.81 -5.55
N THR A 83 -16.35 7.18 -5.72
CA THR A 83 -15.66 7.19 -7.02
C THR A 83 -14.22 6.74 -6.90
N GLU A 84 -13.64 6.26 -8.02
CA GLU A 84 -12.20 5.94 -8.09
C GLU A 84 -11.33 7.16 -7.79
N ALA A 85 -11.69 8.32 -8.35
CA ALA A 85 -10.94 9.57 -8.18
C ALA A 85 -10.89 10.00 -6.71
N GLU A 86 -12.03 9.97 -6.02
CA GLU A 86 -12.13 10.31 -4.60
C GLU A 86 -11.36 9.33 -3.72
N THR A 87 -11.47 8.03 -4.00
CA THR A 87 -10.76 6.98 -3.27
C THR A 87 -9.24 7.14 -3.42
N LYS A 88 -8.77 7.39 -4.64
CA LYS A 88 -7.35 7.66 -4.93
C LYS A 88 -6.85 8.89 -4.18
N LEU A 89 -7.61 9.98 -4.24
CA LEU A 89 -7.27 11.22 -3.55
C LEU A 89 -7.15 11.00 -2.03
N GLY A 90 -8.09 10.27 -1.43
CA GLY A 90 -8.05 9.96 0.00
C GLY A 90 -6.79 9.18 0.42
N ALA A 91 -6.35 8.20 -0.38
CA ALA A 91 -5.11 7.48 -0.12
C ALA A 91 -3.88 8.40 -0.19
N ILE A 92 -3.80 9.26 -1.23
CA ILE A 92 -2.70 10.21 -1.41
C ILE A 92 -2.65 11.21 -0.26
N ASN A 93 -3.78 11.82 0.11
CA ASN A 93 -3.87 12.79 1.20
C ASN A 93 -3.34 12.21 2.52
N ARG A 94 -3.71 10.98 2.86
CA ARG A 94 -3.23 10.31 4.07
C ARG A 94 -1.73 10.06 4.04
N ALA A 95 -1.16 9.62 2.93
CA ALA A 95 0.28 9.38 2.80
C ALA A 95 1.08 10.69 2.92
N GLN A 96 0.63 11.74 2.23
CA GLN A 96 1.23 13.08 2.31
C GLN A 96 1.11 13.68 3.71
N PHE A 97 -0.03 13.50 4.38
CA PHE A 97 -0.20 13.93 5.78
C PHE A 97 0.82 13.25 6.68
N CYS A 98 1.04 11.93 6.55
CA CYS A 98 2.02 11.21 7.35
C CYS A 98 3.43 11.76 7.13
N GLN A 99 3.83 11.98 5.87
CA GLN A 99 5.14 12.54 5.54
C GLN A 99 5.33 13.95 6.10
N ALA A 100 4.34 14.82 5.91
CA ALA A 100 4.40 16.20 6.41
C ALA A 100 4.45 16.26 7.94
N ASN A 101 3.62 15.45 8.62
CA ASN A 101 3.58 15.42 10.08
C ASN A 101 4.87 14.85 10.68
N ALA A 102 5.43 13.81 10.07
CA ALA A 102 6.71 13.23 10.48
C ALA A 102 7.86 14.25 10.39
N LYS A 103 7.88 15.09 9.35
CA LYS A 103 8.84 16.19 9.21
C LYS A 103 8.71 17.22 10.34
N ILE A 104 7.49 17.51 10.80
CA ILE A 104 7.23 18.48 11.88
C ILE A 104 7.77 17.98 13.22
N VAL A 105 7.64 16.69 13.51
CA VAL A 105 8.03 16.09 14.80
C VAL A 105 9.40 15.42 14.75
N ASP A 106 10.16 15.64 13.68
CA ASP A 106 11.48 15.04 13.42
C ASP A 106 11.51 13.50 13.53
N GLN A 107 10.43 12.88 13.10
CA GLN A 107 10.26 11.42 13.02
C GLN A 107 10.23 10.96 11.56
N HIS A 108 11.41 10.88 10.94
CA HIS A 108 11.50 10.39 9.57
C HIS A 108 11.23 8.89 9.48
N ALA A 109 10.57 8.47 8.40
CA ALA A 109 10.39 7.07 8.04
C ALA A 109 10.88 6.82 6.62
N ASP A 110 11.30 5.58 6.35
CA ASP A 110 11.72 5.17 5.00
C ASP A 110 10.54 5.14 4.04
N PHE A 111 9.36 4.72 4.55
CA PHE A 111 8.13 4.68 3.76
C PHE A 111 6.95 5.29 4.52
N TYR A 112 6.20 6.13 3.82
CA TYR A 112 4.88 6.61 4.26
C TYR A 112 3.83 5.92 3.39
N VAL A 113 2.96 5.14 4.04
CA VAL A 113 2.01 4.25 3.34
C VAL A 113 0.60 4.59 3.75
N ALA A 114 -0.30 4.67 2.78
CA ALA A 114 -1.71 4.83 3.09
C ALA A 114 -2.59 4.02 2.14
N MET A 115 -3.79 3.72 2.60
CA MET A 115 -4.80 2.98 1.85
C MET A 115 -6.17 3.58 2.11
N GLU A 116 -6.92 3.79 1.04
CA GLU A 116 -8.31 4.22 1.11
C GLU A 116 -9.19 3.24 0.35
N GLY A 117 -10.29 2.80 0.97
CA GLY A 117 -11.28 1.96 0.33
C GLY A 117 -12.43 2.77 -0.20
N GLY A 118 -12.92 2.42 -1.36
CA GLY A 118 -14.05 3.08 -2.00
C GLY A 118 -14.91 2.13 -2.80
N VAL A 119 -15.91 2.71 -3.42
CA VAL A 119 -16.87 2.04 -4.29
C VAL A 119 -17.06 2.89 -5.53
N ASP A 120 -17.32 2.26 -6.66
CA ASP A 120 -17.70 2.96 -7.88
C ASP A 120 -18.66 2.08 -8.70
N GLN A 121 -19.38 2.72 -9.64
CA GLN A 121 -20.18 2.05 -10.63
C GLN A 121 -19.31 1.77 -11.87
N PHE A 122 -19.11 0.51 -12.17
CA PHE A 122 -18.44 0.07 -13.40
C PHE A 122 -19.46 -0.42 -14.42
N ASP A 123 -19.02 -0.63 -15.66
CA ASP A 123 -19.91 -1.02 -16.78
C ASP A 123 -20.77 -2.26 -16.46
N GLN A 124 -20.21 -3.26 -15.78
CA GLN A 124 -20.91 -4.52 -15.49
C GLN A 124 -21.70 -4.47 -14.18
N SER A 125 -21.14 -3.84 -13.15
CA SER A 125 -21.74 -3.78 -11.80
C SER A 125 -20.98 -2.81 -10.90
N PRO A 126 -21.62 -2.33 -9.81
CA PRO A 126 -20.89 -1.63 -8.77
C PRO A 126 -19.85 -2.57 -8.12
N ALA A 127 -18.74 -2.01 -7.72
CA ALA A 127 -17.68 -2.77 -7.05
C ALA A 127 -16.99 -1.94 -5.98
N THR A 128 -16.46 -2.62 -4.96
CA THR A 128 -15.53 -2.03 -4.00
C THR A 128 -14.10 -2.39 -4.35
N PHE A 129 -13.20 -1.48 -4.08
CA PHE A 129 -11.76 -1.58 -4.30
C PHE A 129 -11.03 -0.70 -3.28
N ALA A 130 -9.72 -0.62 -3.38
CA ALA A 130 -8.93 0.31 -2.60
C ALA A 130 -7.77 0.86 -3.41
N TYR A 131 -7.38 2.09 -3.12
CA TYR A 131 -6.15 2.71 -3.59
C TYR A 131 -5.09 2.66 -2.50
N MET A 132 -3.85 2.43 -2.92
CA MET A 132 -2.64 2.42 -2.12
C MET A 132 -1.77 3.58 -2.54
N ALA A 133 -1.27 4.35 -1.59
CA ALA A 133 -0.28 5.39 -1.83
C ALA A 133 0.95 5.09 -0.99
N ILE A 134 2.12 5.11 -1.61
CA ILE A 134 3.42 4.91 -0.97
C ILE A 134 4.31 6.10 -1.33
N ILE A 135 4.92 6.72 -0.34
CA ILE A 135 5.92 7.76 -0.53
C ILE A 135 7.25 7.25 0.03
N HIS A 136 8.30 7.32 -0.78
CA HIS A 136 9.68 7.06 -0.42
C HIS A 136 10.59 8.08 -1.09
N ASN A 137 11.47 8.74 -0.34
CA ASN A 137 12.37 9.78 -0.85
C ASN A 137 11.65 10.82 -1.74
N ASP A 138 10.50 11.34 -1.28
CA ASP A 138 9.64 12.29 -1.99
C ASP A 138 9.01 11.77 -3.31
N THR A 139 9.27 10.54 -3.70
CA THR A 139 8.61 9.88 -4.84
C THR A 139 7.31 9.23 -4.38
N LEU A 140 6.20 9.52 -5.08
CA LEU A 140 4.89 8.95 -4.84
C LEU A 140 4.61 7.83 -5.83
N SER A 141 4.27 6.65 -5.33
CA SER A 141 3.67 5.57 -6.11
C SER A 141 2.23 5.33 -5.69
N VAL A 142 1.36 5.09 -6.67
CA VAL A 142 -0.05 4.81 -6.43
C VAL A 142 -0.44 3.50 -7.11
N GLY A 143 -0.93 2.57 -6.31
CA GLY A 143 -1.49 1.30 -6.78
C GLY A 143 -2.99 1.19 -6.51
N ARG A 144 -3.60 0.17 -7.10
CA ARG A 144 -5.04 -0.12 -6.93
C ARG A 144 -5.25 -1.62 -6.74
N SER A 145 -6.14 -1.99 -5.85
CA SER A 145 -6.56 -3.38 -5.70
C SER A 145 -7.45 -3.84 -6.85
N ALA A 146 -7.67 -5.16 -6.96
CA ALA A 146 -8.73 -5.71 -7.78
C ALA A 146 -10.12 -5.26 -7.28
N ASN A 147 -11.11 -5.32 -8.18
CA ASN A 147 -12.52 -5.08 -7.88
C ASN A 147 -13.15 -6.29 -7.19
N LEU A 148 -13.93 -6.02 -6.14
CA LEU A 148 -14.90 -6.98 -5.63
C LEU A 148 -16.31 -6.51 -6.05
N PRO A 149 -17.04 -7.22 -6.91
CA PRO A 149 -18.40 -6.88 -7.27
C PRO A 149 -19.31 -6.79 -6.03
N LEU A 150 -20.15 -5.78 -6.00
CA LEU A 150 -21.13 -5.58 -4.93
C LEU A 150 -22.54 -5.86 -5.42
N PRO A 151 -23.41 -6.48 -4.60
CA PRO A 151 -24.85 -6.53 -4.86
C PRO A 151 -25.43 -5.11 -4.97
N LEU A 152 -26.35 -4.91 -5.92
CA LEU A 152 -26.98 -3.61 -6.15
C LEU A 152 -27.68 -3.08 -4.89
N SER A 153 -28.26 -3.97 -4.08
CA SER A 153 -28.90 -3.58 -2.81
C SER A 153 -27.91 -2.96 -1.81
N ILE A 154 -26.67 -3.45 -1.78
CA ILE A 154 -25.61 -2.88 -0.94
C ILE A 154 -25.20 -1.52 -1.52
N PHE A 155 -24.96 -1.44 -2.83
CA PHE A 155 -24.59 -0.20 -3.48
C PHE A 155 -25.63 0.90 -3.29
N ASN A 156 -26.93 0.60 -3.43
CA ASN A 156 -28.01 1.56 -3.18
C ASN A 156 -28.01 2.10 -1.72
N ALA A 157 -27.70 1.25 -0.75
CA ALA A 157 -27.54 1.68 0.63
C ALA A 157 -26.37 2.66 0.82
N LEU A 158 -25.27 2.44 0.11
CA LEU A 158 -24.10 3.36 0.11
C LEU A 158 -24.47 4.69 -0.55
N GLN A 159 -25.21 4.68 -1.66
CA GLN A 159 -25.72 5.90 -2.30
C GLN A 159 -26.68 6.68 -1.39
N ALA A 160 -27.39 5.99 -0.50
CA ALA A 160 -28.23 6.61 0.53
C ALA A 160 -27.44 7.17 1.73
N GLY A 161 -26.07 7.09 1.71
CA GLY A 161 -25.19 7.67 2.74
C GLY A 161 -24.75 6.69 3.80
N GLU A 162 -25.04 5.38 3.65
CA GLU A 162 -24.51 4.37 4.57
C GLU A 162 -23.04 4.05 4.23
N GLU A 163 -22.30 3.55 5.20
CA GLU A 163 -20.93 3.12 5.06
C GLU A 163 -20.84 1.61 4.82
N LEU A 164 -20.02 1.15 3.86
CA LEU A 164 -19.94 -0.27 3.47
C LEU A 164 -19.76 -1.22 4.66
N GLY A 165 -18.91 -0.89 5.63
CA GLY A 165 -18.70 -1.72 6.81
C GLY A 165 -19.98 -1.92 7.62
N LYS A 166 -20.77 -0.86 7.81
CA LYS A 166 -22.04 -0.90 8.55
C LYS A 166 -23.11 -1.70 7.81
N VAL A 167 -23.20 -1.50 6.48
CA VAL A 167 -24.12 -2.26 5.63
C VAL A 167 -23.80 -3.76 5.70
N MET A 168 -22.51 -4.10 5.60
CA MET A 168 -22.06 -5.50 5.67
C MET A 168 -22.31 -6.12 7.05
N ASP A 169 -22.07 -5.38 8.14
CA ASP A 169 -22.36 -5.84 9.49
C ASP A 169 -23.86 -6.15 9.65
N ARG A 170 -24.73 -5.30 9.12
CA ARG A 170 -26.19 -5.49 9.12
C ARG A 170 -26.63 -6.68 8.27
N VAL A 171 -26.15 -6.79 7.03
CA VAL A 171 -26.57 -7.84 6.08
C VAL A 171 -26.13 -9.23 6.52
N PHE A 172 -24.94 -9.34 7.13
CA PHE A 172 -24.36 -10.62 7.55
C PHE A 172 -24.49 -10.87 9.06
N ASN A 173 -25.21 -10.00 9.79
CA ASN A 173 -25.37 -10.09 11.25
C ASN A 173 -24.02 -10.24 11.97
N THR A 174 -23.06 -9.38 11.62
CA THR A 174 -21.71 -9.34 12.20
C THR A 174 -21.44 -8.01 12.89
N HIS A 175 -20.24 -7.87 13.51
CA HIS A 175 -19.81 -6.65 14.15
C HIS A 175 -18.34 -6.35 13.85
N ASN A 176 -18.04 -5.08 13.57
CA ASN A 176 -16.70 -4.57 13.33
C ASN A 176 -15.95 -5.30 12.20
N ILE A 177 -16.68 -5.63 11.13
CA ILE A 177 -16.10 -6.37 9.99
C ILE A 177 -14.90 -5.65 9.38
N LYS A 178 -14.80 -4.31 9.51
CA LYS A 178 -13.67 -3.51 9.07
C LYS A 178 -12.33 -3.89 9.71
N GLN A 179 -12.35 -4.44 10.92
CA GLN A 179 -11.16 -4.90 11.64
C GLN A 179 -10.90 -6.40 11.48
N LYS A 180 -11.71 -7.07 10.68
CA LYS A 180 -11.62 -8.50 10.34
C LYS A 180 -11.37 -8.67 8.84
N GLY A 181 -12.02 -9.60 8.20
CA GLY A 181 -11.88 -9.86 6.76
C GLY A 181 -12.44 -8.77 5.83
N GLY A 182 -13.23 -7.82 6.35
CA GLY A 182 -13.93 -6.82 5.55
C GLY A 182 -15.06 -7.41 4.71
N ALA A 183 -15.68 -6.60 3.84
CA ALA A 183 -16.64 -7.06 2.86
C ALA A 183 -16.05 -8.18 1.97
N ILE A 184 -14.76 -8.09 1.67
CA ILE A 184 -14.03 -9.08 0.88
C ILE A 184 -14.12 -10.46 1.55
N GLY A 185 -13.79 -10.57 2.83
CA GLY A 185 -13.84 -11.83 3.56
C GLY A 185 -15.25 -12.45 3.58
N LEU A 186 -16.28 -11.64 3.76
CA LEU A 186 -17.66 -12.12 3.76
C LEU A 186 -18.11 -12.63 2.40
N LEU A 187 -17.92 -11.82 1.35
CA LEU A 187 -18.41 -12.15 0.01
C LEU A 187 -17.58 -13.24 -0.68
N THR A 188 -16.34 -13.47 -0.26
CA THR A 188 -15.48 -14.54 -0.76
C THR A 188 -15.45 -15.78 0.14
N ARG A 189 -16.29 -15.84 1.16
CA ARG A 189 -16.32 -16.95 2.15
C ARG A 189 -14.95 -17.20 2.80
N GLY A 190 -14.19 -16.14 3.05
CA GLY A 190 -12.88 -16.19 3.68
C GLY A 190 -11.70 -16.56 2.77
N LEU A 191 -11.92 -16.83 1.47
CA LEU A 191 -10.84 -17.15 0.52
C LEU A 191 -9.91 -15.97 0.27
N ALA A 192 -10.40 -14.75 0.42
CA ALA A 192 -9.61 -13.53 0.44
C ALA A 192 -9.99 -12.68 1.65
N THR A 193 -9.06 -11.89 2.14
CA THR A 193 -9.30 -10.94 3.23
C THR A 193 -8.93 -9.53 2.79
N ARG A 194 -9.42 -8.54 3.53
CA ARG A 194 -9.01 -7.15 3.31
C ARG A 194 -7.49 -6.99 3.42
N GLU A 195 -6.87 -7.67 4.37
CA GLU A 195 -5.42 -7.66 4.56
C GLU A 195 -4.69 -8.25 3.36
N SER A 196 -5.08 -9.44 2.88
CA SER A 196 -4.41 -10.10 1.74
C SER A 196 -4.48 -9.27 0.46
N ILE A 197 -5.64 -8.66 0.17
CA ILE A 197 -5.83 -7.82 -1.03
C ILE A 197 -5.03 -6.51 -0.91
N TYR A 198 -4.96 -5.92 0.28
CA TYR A 198 -4.14 -4.73 0.51
C TYR A 198 -2.66 -5.04 0.39
N THR A 199 -2.20 -6.16 0.97
CA THR A 199 -0.82 -6.64 0.83
C THR A 199 -0.44 -6.80 -0.64
N GLN A 200 -1.28 -7.49 -1.43
CA GLN A 200 -1.04 -7.68 -2.86
C GLN A 200 -0.93 -6.33 -3.61
N ALA A 201 -1.88 -5.42 -3.38
CA ALA A 201 -1.87 -4.14 -4.07
C ALA A 201 -0.66 -3.27 -3.68
N LEU A 202 -0.22 -3.33 -2.43
CA LEU A 202 1.00 -2.67 -1.97
C LEU A 202 2.26 -3.28 -2.58
N VAL A 203 2.33 -4.61 -2.70
CA VAL A 203 3.44 -5.29 -3.42
C VAL A 203 3.55 -4.74 -4.84
N LEU A 204 2.44 -4.61 -5.57
CA LEU A 204 2.47 -4.03 -6.92
C LEU A 204 2.88 -2.55 -6.91
N ALA A 205 2.41 -1.78 -5.93
CA ALA A 205 2.75 -0.37 -5.80
C ALA A 205 4.22 -0.12 -5.42
N MET A 206 4.94 -1.12 -4.92
CA MET A 206 6.38 -1.04 -4.65
C MET A 206 7.25 -1.10 -5.91
N ALA A 207 6.70 -1.53 -7.05
CA ALA A 207 7.48 -1.75 -8.27
C ALA A 207 8.39 -0.56 -8.69
N PRO A 208 7.94 0.71 -8.64
CA PRO A 208 8.80 1.83 -8.99
C PRO A 208 10.00 2.03 -8.06
N PHE A 209 9.87 1.67 -6.78
CA PHE A 209 10.96 1.83 -5.81
C PHE A 209 12.01 0.71 -5.93
N ILE A 210 11.55 -0.49 -6.28
CA ILE A 210 12.43 -1.66 -6.42
C ILE A 210 13.15 -1.65 -7.77
N ASN A 211 12.58 -1.00 -8.78
CA ASN A 211 13.12 -0.91 -10.13
C ASN A 211 13.31 0.56 -10.55
N ALA A 212 13.84 1.40 -9.65
CA ALA A 212 13.91 2.85 -9.84
C ALA A 212 14.55 3.26 -11.17
N GLU A 213 15.54 2.50 -11.65
CA GLU A 213 16.21 2.76 -12.95
C GLU A 213 15.27 2.67 -14.15
N LEU A 214 14.18 1.89 -14.05
CA LEU A 214 13.19 1.73 -15.13
C LEU A 214 12.07 2.81 -15.07
N PHE A 215 11.99 3.56 -14.00
CA PHE A 215 10.92 4.54 -13.76
C PHE A 215 11.44 5.99 -13.71
N ASN A 216 12.75 6.21 -13.89
CA ASN A 216 13.41 7.53 -13.94
C ASN A 216 13.57 7.98 -15.39
N ASP A 217 12.47 8.13 -16.14
CA ASP A 217 12.45 8.70 -17.50
C ASP A 217 12.42 10.23 -17.47
#